data_95c8524d36dd66b84d162650e5919d14
#
_entry.id   95c8524d36dd66b84d162650e5919d14
#
_cell.length_a   1.000
_cell.length_b   1.000
_cell.length_c   1.000
_cell.angle_alpha   90.00
_cell.angle_beta   90.00
_cell.angle_gamma   90.00
#
_symmetry.space_group_name_H-M   'P 1'
#
loop_
_entity.id
_entity.type
_entity.pdbx_description
1 polymer ?
#
loop_
_entity_poly.entity_id
_entity_poly.type
_entity_poly.pdbx_seq_one_letter_code
_entity_poly.pdbx_strand_id
1 'polypeptide(L)'
;MEFGSVLDRNLTQKIAINQSTTTRFHKMATVKAFPPDAEVILSIFSGINRGYPFEINMMERHPIGTQAFFPLSEEPWLVVVAPDAGDKPDEKRIQCFRAAGNQGVQYNCNVWHHPLLILAKKQDFFIVDRDTDCNNLHEYFFDKPVALIDVDPHYLPN
;
A
#
# COMPACT_ATOMS: atom_id res chain seq x y z
N MET A 1 0.33 14.51 0.88
CA MET A 1 -0.86 13.76 1.32
C MET A 1 -0.53 13.10 2.65
N GLU A 2 -1.49 12.98 3.54
CA GLU A 2 -1.29 12.51 4.92
C GLU A 2 -0.67 11.11 4.99
N PHE A 3 -1.20 10.16 4.23
CA PHE A 3 -0.76 8.76 4.30
C PHE A 3 0.32 8.36 3.30
N GLY A 4 0.52 9.12 2.25
CA GLY A 4 1.47 8.76 1.20
C GLY A 4 1.12 9.32 -0.17
N SER A 5 1.54 8.63 -1.21
CA SER A 5 1.36 9.03 -2.61
C SER A 5 0.59 7.97 -3.40
N VAL A 6 -0.29 8.42 -4.28
CA VAL A 6 -0.88 7.56 -5.31
C VAL A 6 0.08 7.51 -6.50
N LEU A 7 0.45 6.31 -6.90
CA LEU A 7 1.33 6.06 -8.05
C LEU A 7 0.46 5.88 -9.29
N ASP A 8 0.08 6.98 -9.93
CA ASP A 8 -0.82 7.01 -11.09
C ASP A 8 -0.16 7.74 -12.25
N ARG A 9 -0.19 7.12 -13.42
CA ARG A 9 0.32 7.69 -14.67
C ARG A 9 -0.38 8.99 -15.07
N ASN A 10 -1.66 9.14 -14.68
CA ASN A 10 -2.47 10.31 -15.03
C ASN A 10 -2.16 11.52 -14.13
N LEU A 11 -1.59 11.29 -12.95
CA LEU A 11 -1.24 12.32 -11.97
C LEU A 11 0.23 12.75 -12.06
N THR A 12 0.98 12.25 -13.05
CA THR A 12 2.44 12.37 -13.11
C THR A 12 2.91 13.08 -14.36
N GLN A 13 4.02 13.82 -14.25
CA GLN A 13 4.68 14.43 -15.40
C GLN A 13 5.10 13.37 -16.42
N LYS A 14 4.73 13.57 -17.68
CA LYS A 14 5.13 12.72 -18.81
C LYS A 14 6.31 13.33 -19.52
N ILE A 15 7.38 12.55 -19.70
CA ILE A 15 8.60 12.95 -20.42
C ILE A 15 8.86 11.94 -21.51
N ALA A 16 8.95 12.41 -22.77
CA ALA A 16 9.38 11.57 -23.87
C ALA A 16 10.91 11.34 -23.78
N ILE A 17 11.33 10.09 -23.85
CA ILE A 17 12.73 9.67 -23.83
C ILE A 17 13.00 8.66 -24.95
N ASN A 18 14.27 8.28 -25.15
CA ASN A 18 14.67 7.29 -26.14
C ASN A 18 14.15 7.65 -27.57
N GLN A 19 14.45 8.86 -28.04
CA GLN A 19 14.00 9.35 -29.35
C GLN A 19 12.46 9.34 -29.51
N SER A 20 11.74 9.60 -28.41
CA SER A 20 10.28 9.62 -28.34
C SER A 20 9.59 8.25 -28.47
N THR A 21 10.34 7.16 -28.42
CA THR A 21 9.75 5.80 -28.43
C THR A 21 9.26 5.34 -27.06
N THR A 22 9.60 6.08 -25.98
CA THR A 22 9.26 5.73 -24.60
C THR A 22 8.72 6.94 -23.85
N THR A 23 7.63 6.76 -23.12
CA THR A 23 7.10 7.77 -22.19
C THR A 23 7.51 7.42 -20.77
N ARG A 24 8.27 8.31 -20.13
CA ARG A 24 8.60 8.22 -18.72
C ARG A 24 7.55 8.95 -17.89
N PHE A 25 6.89 8.23 -17.01
CA PHE A 25 6.04 8.80 -15.94
C PHE A 25 6.95 9.16 -14.76
N HIS A 26 7.32 10.45 -14.70
CA HIS A 26 8.48 10.89 -13.93
C HIS A 26 8.14 11.12 -12.46
N LYS A 27 8.92 10.49 -11.56
CA LYS A 27 8.93 10.78 -10.12
C LYS A 27 7.54 10.69 -9.48
N MET A 28 6.85 9.55 -9.66
CA MET A 28 5.55 9.30 -9.03
C MET A 28 5.62 9.36 -7.51
N ALA A 29 6.74 8.94 -6.91
CA ALA A 29 7.06 9.09 -5.51
C ALA A 29 8.58 9.14 -5.31
N THR A 30 9.01 9.36 -4.06
CA THR A 30 10.41 9.28 -3.65
C THR A 30 10.54 8.26 -2.53
N VAL A 31 11.35 7.23 -2.74
CA VAL A 31 11.65 6.23 -1.73
C VAL A 31 12.52 6.86 -0.63
N LYS A 32 12.17 6.58 0.62
CA LYS A 32 12.96 6.95 1.79
C LYS A 32 13.29 5.70 2.58
N ALA A 33 14.54 5.57 3.00
CA ALA A 33 15.03 4.54 3.89
C ALA A 33 16.01 5.16 4.89
N PHE A 34 15.93 4.76 6.14
CA PHE A 34 16.79 5.26 7.22
C PHE A 34 17.43 4.08 7.94
N PRO A 35 18.71 4.21 8.39
CA PRO A 35 19.61 5.36 8.14
C PRO A 35 19.92 5.57 6.64
N PRO A 36 20.69 6.60 6.24
CA PRO A 36 20.94 6.92 4.82
C PRO A 36 21.64 5.82 4.00
N ASP A 37 22.32 4.90 4.65
CA ASP A 37 22.98 3.73 4.07
C ASP A 37 22.12 2.46 4.08
N ALA A 38 20.87 2.56 4.53
CA ALA A 38 19.94 1.44 4.50
C ALA A 38 19.64 0.98 3.06
N GLU A 39 19.64 -0.31 2.85
CA GLU A 39 19.33 -0.88 1.54
C GLU A 39 17.84 -0.74 1.21
N VAL A 40 17.57 -0.46 -0.06
CA VAL A 40 16.24 -0.49 -0.66
C VAL A 40 16.15 -1.73 -1.53
N ILE A 41 15.17 -2.56 -1.27
CA ILE A 41 14.98 -3.83 -1.96
C ILE A 41 13.75 -3.82 -2.87
N LEU A 42 13.74 -4.74 -3.80
CA LEU A 42 12.65 -5.00 -4.72
C LEU A 42 12.13 -6.41 -4.45
N SER A 43 10.80 -6.51 -4.30
CA SER A 43 10.15 -7.79 -4.00
C SER A 43 8.88 -7.97 -4.85
N ILE A 44 8.36 -9.19 -4.89
CA ILE A 44 7.01 -9.46 -5.36
C ILE A 44 6.22 -10.06 -4.22
N PHE A 45 5.10 -9.43 -3.87
CA PHE A 45 4.13 -9.99 -2.94
C PHE A 45 2.98 -10.61 -3.73
N SER A 46 2.70 -11.88 -3.47
CA SER A 46 1.56 -12.61 -4.02
C SER A 46 0.45 -12.67 -2.97
N GLY A 47 -0.57 -11.81 -3.14
CA GLY A 47 -1.73 -11.79 -2.27
C GLY A 47 -2.76 -12.85 -2.64
N ILE A 48 -3.46 -13.36 -1.63
CA ILE A 48 -4.63 -14.24 -1.76
C ILE A 48 -5.82 -13.53 -1.11
N ASN A 49 -7.01 -13.62 -1.73
CA ASN A 49 -8.23 -13.06 -1.18
C ASN A 49 -8.54 -13.67 0.20
N ARG A 50 -8.81 -12.81 1.18
CA ARG A 50 -9.10 -13.22 2.57
C ARG A 50 -10.59 -13.46 2.84
N GLY A 51 -11.46 -13.28 1.83
CA GLY A 51 -12.90 -13.32 1.96
C GLY A 51 -13.50 -11.99 2.43
N TYR A 52 -14.76 -11.75 2.04
CA TYR A 52 -15.53 -10.57 2.43
C TYR A 52 -16.93 -11.00 2.89
N PRO A 53 -17.54 -10.30 3.88
CA PRO A 53 -17.01 -9.12 4.58
C PRO A 53 -15.76 -9.44 5.40
N PHE A 54 -14.81 -8.49 5.49
CA PHE A 54 -13.53 -8.64 6.16
C PHE A 54 -13.42 -7.72 7.39
N GLU A 55 -13.05 -8.29 8.53
CA GLU A 55 -12.90 -7.56 9.79
C GLU A 55 -11.48 -7.00 9.94
N ILE A 56 -11.37 -5.71 10.25
CA ILE A 56 -10.09 -5.07 10.60
C ILE A 56 -9.84 -5.26 12.09
N ASN A 57 -8.87 -6.09 12.41
CA ASN A 57 -8.46 -6.43 13.78
C ASN A 57 -6.99 -6.13 14.07
N MET A 58 -6.22 -5.67 13.07
CA MET A 58 -4.84 -5.25 13.21
C MET A 58 -4.46 -4.19 12.19
N MET A 59 -3.40 -3.45 12.47
CA MET A 59 -2.70 -2.58 11.52
C MET A 59 -1.21 -2.66 11.76
N GLU A 60 -0.43 -2.33 10.74
CA GLU A 60 1.03 -2.28 10.80
C GLU A 60 1.55 -0.94 10.32
N ARG A 61 2.81 -0.62 10.67
CA ARG A 61 3.54 0.52 10.14
C ARG A 61 5.03 0.23 10.01
N HIS A 62 5.69 0.95 9.12
CA HIS A 62 7.13 0.88 8.91
C HIS A 62 7.77 2.22 9.28
N PRO A 63 8.37 2.35 10.50
CA PRO A 63 8.84 3.65 11.01
C PRO A 63 9.97 4.28 10.21
N ILE A 64 10.88 3.47 9.66
CA ILE A 64 12.16 3.93 9.10
C ILE A 64 12.30 3.69 7.58
N GLY A 65 11.19 3.41 6.91
CA GLY A 65 11.16 3.28 5.46
C GLY A 65 9.79 3.59 4.88
N THR A 66 9.76 4.08 3.65
CA THR A 66 8.54 4.09 2.84
C THR A 66 8.34 2.72 2.24
N GLN A 67 7.10 2.34 1.99
CA GLN A 67 6.79 1.09 1.30
C GLN A 67 5.85 1.38 0.12
N ALA A 68 6.26 0.97 -1.08
CA ALA A 68 5.49 1.16 -2.29
C ALA A 68 4.97 -0.16 -2.84
N PHE A 69 3.71 -0.16 -3.23
CA PHE A 69 3.01 -1.26 -3.86
C PHE A 69 2.56 -0.84 -5.25
N PHE A 70 2.88 -1.62 -6.26
CA PHE A 70 2.35 -1.43 -7.61
C PHE A 70 1.78 -2.75 -8.13
N PRO A 71 0.46 -2.81 -8.45
CA PRO A 71 -0.16 -4.06 -8.90
C PRO A 71 0.40 -4.46 -10.27
N LEU A 72 0.57 -5.77 -10.46
CA LEU A 72 1.02 -6.38 -11.72
C LEU A 72 -0.16 -6.88 -12.57
N SER A 73 -1.39 -6.55 -12.20
CA SER A 73 -2.62 -6.89 -12.90
C SER A 73 -3.58 -5.72 -12.94
N GLU A 74 -4.61 -5.78 -13.77
CA GLU A 74 -5.64 -4.73 -13.90
C GLU A 74 -6.74 -4.83 -12.80
N GLU A 75 -6.64 -5.79 -11.90
CA GLU A 75 -7.62 -6.01 -10.85
C GLU A 75 -7.55 -4.93 -9.76
N PRO A 76 -8.69 -4.40 -9.30
CA PRO A 76 -8.70 -3.44 -8.20
C PRO A 76 -8.33 -4.09 -6.87
N TRP A 77 -7.90 -3.26 -5.93
CA TRP A 77 -7.49 -3.70 -4.59
C TRP A 77 -7.83 -2.65 -3.54
N LEU A 78 -7.69 -2.99 -2.26
CA LEU A 78 -8.07 -2.13 -1.16
C LEU A 78 -6.85 -1.63 -0.39
N VAL A 79 -6.92 -0.37 -0.01
CA VAL A 79 -5.92 0.33 0.80
C VAL A 79 -6.61 0.82 2.06
N VAL A 80 -6.22 0.27 3.22
CA VAL A 80 -6.77 0.66 4.51
C VAL A 80 -5.69 1.34 5.33
N VAL A 81 -5.97 2.56 5.80
CA VAL A 81 -5.03 3.40 6.53
C VAL A 81 -5.70 4.05 7.74
N ALA A 82 -4.91 4.44 8.71
CA ALA A 82 -5.37 5.24 9.84
C ALA A 82 -4.33 6.29 10.24
N PRO A 83 -4.75 7.46 10.74
CA PRO A 83 -3.85 8.38 11.41
C PRO A 83 -3.24 7.78 12.68
N ASP A 84 -2.09 8.28 13.09
CA ASP A 84 -1.49 7.92 14.38
C ASP A 84 -2.22 8.62 15.54
N ALA A 85 -2.48 7.89 16.61
CA ALA A 85 -3.09 8.38 17.85
C ALA A 85 -2.21 8.08 19.07
N GLY A 86 -0.92 8.43 18.98
CA GLY A 86 0.05 8.20 20.03
C GLY A 86 0.49 6.74 20.13
N ASP A 87 1.28 6.33 19.16
CA ASP A 87 1.82 4.97 18.98
C ASP A 87 0.79 3.85 18.74
N LYS A 88 -0.43 4.22 18.36
CA LYS A 88 -1.47 3.30 17.91
C LYS A 88 -2.30 3.91 16.78
N PRO A 89 -2.96 3.08 15.95
CA PRO A 89 -3.85 3.61 14.92
C PRO A 89 -5.09 4.26 15.57
N ASP A 90 -5.55 5.37 15.00
CA ASP A 90 -6.82 5.98 15.39
C ASP A 90 -7.99 5.14 14.82
N GLU A 91 -8.54 4.27 15.66
CA GLU A 91 -9.62 3.36 15.29
C GLU A 91 -10.90 4.06 14.78
N LYS A 92 -11.11 5.33 15.18
CA LYS A 92 -12.28 6.13 14.78
C LYS A 92 -12.10 6.81 13.42
N ARG A 93 -10.87 6.85 12.91
CA ARG A 93 -10.52 7.52 11.65
C ARG A 93 -9.88 6.58 10.62
N ILE A 94 -10.18 5.29 10.73
CA ILE A 94 -9.80 4.31 9.71
C ILE A 94 -10.47 4.67 8.39
N GLN A 95 -9.70 4.67 7.32
CA GLN A 95 -10.17 4.94 5.97
C GLN A 95 -9.84 3.76 5.06
N CYS A 96 -10.79 3.37 4.22
CA CYS A 96 -10.62 2.36 3.20
C CYS A 96 -10.80 2.98 1.82
N PHE A 97 -9.81 2.80 0.96
CA PHE A 97 -9.83 3.26 -0.43
C PHE A 97 -9.79 2.07 -1.38
N ARG A 98 -10.53 2.16 -2.48
CA ARG A 98 -10.42 1.24 -3.61
C ARG A 98 -9.46 1.82 -4.63
N ALA A 99 -8.32 1.18 -4.83
CA ALA A 99 -7.37 1.50 -5.88
C ALA A 99 -7.71 0.71 -7.15
N ALA A 100 -7.56 1.33 -8.32
CA ALA A 100 -7.66 0.62 -9.59
C ALA A 100 -6.40 -0.23 -9.83
N GLY A 101 -6.48 -1.25 -10.69
CA GLY A 101 -5.36 -2.14 -10.99
C GLY A 101 -4.18 -1.48 -11.69
N ASN A 102 -4.33 -0.25 -12.17
CA ASN A 102 -3.23 0.55 -12.72
C ASN A 102 -2.74 1.66 -11.78
N GLN A 103 -3.21 1.66 -10.54
CA GLN A 103 -2.82 2.59 -9.47
C GLN A 103 -2.07 1.85 -8.38
N GLY A 104 -0.83 2.24 -8.16
CA GLY A 104 -0.07 1.86 -6.98
C GLY A 104 -0.21 2.87 -5.86
N VAL A 105 0.33 2.55 -4.69
CA VAL A 105 0.46 3.47 -3.56
C VAL A 105 1.86 3.38 -2.98
N GLN A 106 2.33 4.48 -2.39
CA GLN A 106 3.48 4.47 -1.50
C GLN A 106 3.06 5.04 -0.16
N TYR A 107 3.14 4.24 0.89
CA TYR A 107 2.99 4.72 2.26
C TYR A 107 4.19 5.54 2.67
N ASN A 108 3.95 6.65 3.35
CA ASN A 108 5.01 7.39 4.05
C ASN A 108 5.55 6.56 5.21
N CYS A 109 6.78 6.87 5.65
CA CYS A 109 7.30 6.27 6.89
C CYS A 109 6.29 6.46 8.03
N ASN A 110 6.16 5.43 8.86
CA ASN A 110 5.36 5.45 10.08
C ASN A 110 3.83 5.60 9.87
N VAL A 111 3.31 5.31 8.69
CA VAL A 111 1.86 5.34 8.43
C VAL A 111 1.24 4.01 8.81
N TRP A 112 0.22 4.05 9.67
CA TRP A 112 -0.60 2.89 9.98
C TRP A 112 -1.41 2.46 8.75
N HIS A 113 -1.24 1.20 8.34
CA HIS A 113 -1.98 0.60 7.25
C HIS A 113 -2.27 -0.87 7.55
N HIS A 114 -3.31 -1.41 6.94
CA HIS A 114 -3.57 -2.84 7.00
C HIS A 114 -2.71 -3.57 5.95
N PRO A 115 -2.18 -4.77 6.25
CA PRO A 115 -1.56 -5.62 5.26
C PRO A 115 -2.42 -5.78 4.01
N LEU A 116 -1.78 -6.13 2.90
CA LEU A 116 -2.38 -6.22 1.57
C LEU A 116 -3.76 -6.88 1.56
N LEU A 117 -4.77 -6.17 1.03
CA LEU A 117 -6.13 -6.62 0.80
C LEU A 117 -6.46 -6.56 -0.69
N ILE A 118 -6.76 -7.70 -1.27
CA ILE A 118 -7.09 -7.84 -2.69
C ILE A 118 -8.53 -8.29 -2.90
N LEU A 119 -9.12 -7.90 -4.03
CA LEU A 119 -10.47 -8.29 -4.42
C LEU A 119 -10.47 -9.53 -5.32
N ALA A 120 -9.47 -9.70 -6.17
CA ALA A 120 -9.27 -10.90 -7.00
C ALA A 120 -8.95 -12.15 -6.17
N LYS A 121 -9.07 -13.35 -6.72
CA LYS A 121 -8.66 -14.60 -6.03
C LYS A 121 -7.18 -14.59 -5.65
N LYS A 122 -6.34 -14.07 -6.55
CA LYS A 122 -4.90 -13.88 -6.38
C LYS A 122 -4.47 -12.63 -7.13
N GLN A 123 -3.53 -11.87 -6.55
CA GLN A 123 -2.96 -10.69 -7.21
C GLN A 123 -1.52 -10.48 -6.76
N ASP A 124 -0.65 -10.21 -7.72
CA ASP A 124 0.77 -9.97 -7.48
C ASP A 124 1.06 -8.46 -7.51
N PHE A 125 1.99 -8.03 -6.67
CA PHE A 125 2.42 -6.64 -6.55
C PHE A 125 3.94 -6.54 -6.61
N PHE A 126 4.43 -5.58 -7.36
CA PHE A 126 5.82 -5.14 -7.29
C PHE A 126 5.97 -4.20 -6.08
N ILE A 127 6.90 -4.53 -5.21
CA ILE A 127 7.14 -3.83 -3.96
C ILE A 127 8.51 -3.16 -3.99
N VAL A 128 8.56 -1.93 -3.47
CA VAL A 128 9.81 -1.22 -3.20
C VAL A 128 9.77 -0.80 -1.75
N ASP A 129 10.66 -1.34 -0.95
CA ASP A 129 10.74 -1.05 0.47
C ASP A 129 12.19 -1.10 1.00
N ARG A 130 12.35 -0.80 2.29
CA ARG A 130 13.60 -0.92 3.00
C ARG A 130 13.84 -2.36 3.41
N ASP A 131 15.07 -2.84 3.29
CA ASP A 131 15.45 -4.15 3.82
C ASP A 131 15.23 -4.23 5.34
N THR A 132 14.81 -5.39 5.81
CA THR A 132 14.33 -5.62 7.19
C THR A 132 15.40 -6.20 8.12
N ASP A 133 16.66 -5.80 7.92
CA ASP A 133 17.77 -6.17 8.82
C ASP A 133 17.65 -5.62 10.25
N CYS A 134 16.67 -4.76 10.50
CA CYS A 134 16.37 -4.18 11.79
C CYS A 134 14.86 -4.02 11.98
N ASN A 135 14.45 -3.60 13.17
CA ASN A 135 13.03 -3.49 13.55
C ASN A 135 12.31 -2.35 12.79
N ASN A 136 11.86 -2.65 11.57
CA ASN A 136 11.08 -1.75 10.72
C ASN A 136 9.61 -2.17 10.59
N LEU A 137 9.11 -3.06 11.44
CA LEU A 137 7.72 -3.48 11.48
C LEU A 137 7.17 -3.30 12.88
N HIS A 138 6.15 -2.46 13.02
CA HIS A 138 5.33 -2.34 14.22
C HIS A 138 3.92 -2.78 13.89
N GLU A 139 3.44 -3.80 14.57
CA GLU A 139 2.07 -4.30 14.47
C GLU A 139 1.26 -3.86 15.69
N TYR A 140 0.00 -3.52 15.45
CA TYR A 140 -0.98 -3.21 16.49
C TYR A 140 -2.21 -4.08 16.29
N PHE A 141 -2.55 -4.88 17.31
CA PHE A 141 -3.73 -5.73 17.33
C PHE A 141 -4.80 -5.10 18.22
N PHE A 142 -6.00 -4.94 17.69
CA PHE A 142 -7.14 -4.44 18.45
C PHE A 142 -7.75 -5.57 19.28
N ASP A 143 -8.28 -5.26 20.47
CA ASP A 143 -8.95 -6.24 21.35
C ASP A 143 -10.19 -6.87 20.69
N LYS A 144 -10.80 -6.16 19.75
CA LYS A 144 -11.93 -6.59 18.91
C LYS A 144 -11.86 -5.89 17.57
N PRO A 145 -12.52 -6.43 16.54
CA PRO A 145 -12.59 -5.75 15.25
C PRO A 145 -13.12 -4.31 15.36
N VAL A 146 -12.44 -3.38 14.72
CA VAL A 146 -12.74 -1.93 14.77
C VAL A 146 -13.45 -1.41 13.54
N ALA A 147 -13.40 -2.18 12.44
CA ALA A 147 -14.12 -1.89 11.22
C ALA A 147 -14.45 -3.18 10.47
N LEU A 148 -15.55 -3.15 9.72
CA LEU A 148 -15.94 -4.20 8.80
C LEU A 148 -15.87 -3.64 7.38
N ILE A 149 -15.08 -4.30 6.52
CA ILE A 149 -15.05 -3.99 5.10
C ILE A 149 -16.02 -4.92 4.41
N ASP A 150 -17.13 -4.37 3.98
CA ASP A 150 -18.11 -5.05 3.11
C ASP A 150 -17.88 -4.62 1.67
N VAL A 151 -17.87 -5.57 0.76
CA VAL A 151 -17.59 -5.35 -0.66
C VAL A 151 -18.78 -5.87 -1.45
N ASP A 152 -19.32 -5.01 -2.32
CA ASP A 152 -20.38 -5.44 -3.24
C ASP A 152 -19.91 -6.71 -3.98
N PRO A 153 -20.73 -7.80 -3.94
CA PRO A 153 -20.39 -9.07 -4.59
C PRO A 153 -20.02 -8.93 -6.07
N HIS A 154 -20.49 -7.89 -6.75
CA HIS A 154 -20.13 -7.59 -8.14
C HIS A 154 -18.62 -7.37 -8.34
N TYR A 155 -17.89 -6.96 -7.30
CA TYR A 155 -16.44 -6.74 -7.34
C TYR A 155 -15.63 -7.94 -6.86
N LEU A 156 -16.29 -9.01 -6.45
CA LEU A 156 -15.62 -10.24 -6.01
C LEU A 156 -15.54 -11.26 -7.15
N PRO A 157 -14.50 -12.08 -7.19
CA PRO A 157 -14.38 -13.14 -8.19
C PRO A 157 -15.43 -14.22 -7.97
N ASN A 158 -15.97 -14.73 -9.06
CA ASN A 158 -16.84 -15.92 -9.07
C ASN A 158 -16.07 -17.17 -8.59
#